data_80e0dc621e0f7a69906068359ee4a6f3
#
_entry.id   80e0dc621e0f7a69906068359ee4a6f3
#
_cell.length_a   1.000
_cell.length_b   1.000
_cell.length_c   1.000
_cell.angle_alpha   90.00
_cell.angle_beta   90.00
_cell.angle_gamma   90.00
#
_symmetry.space_group_name_H-M   'P 1'
#
loop_
_entity.id
_entity.type
_entity.pdbx_description
1 polymer ?
#
loop_
_entity_poly.entity_id
_entity_poly.type
_entity_poly.pdbx_seq_one_letter_code
_entity_poly.pdbx_strand_id
1 'polypeptide(L)'
;MISPMTKYSFILLSGQTEEFLSKIQDLGVIDITRSVKPVDEKSEALLSEADTVKKALTVLNSCDAEPEKGFRFDGDPVEAALKAQADVEELKNELSSAKKELSARKPWGQFSTESIGRLEAQGLKIRFYSCQKKKFDPAWAEIQPLQVVSETDTTVFFVTVAPVSEEYSFPIEPMAAPEGSVNEMELTIKDLETKLSERKKLLGNLKGCIGELRQRYNEKLGALDLYLAESATEMAADSHLAVVTGFAPTEDDNRLCDAFDALGIYYIHEPATKEDNPPIKLHNNWFAKNFEVLTGMYGMPVYDEFDPTPVLGPFFMLFFAMCMGDAGYGIVLMLIALFMKLKMQGTSLGKMYRLIGFLGGMTFFVGLFLGTFFGMSILEASWTPEWLKALCVDGWFPDGKIAGFPVQMVLAVAIGVLHICLAMIIKTINYTKRFGFSKTVSTWGWTTLIVGGIIVIALGMTEVLSEVAFKWVIIALAAVSSLAIFVFNTPGRNPLVNIGSGLWDTYNMVTGLMGDVLSYIRLYALGLAGGMLGNAFNIMGAMILDIPVPGVNWVFCIVILIFGHVLNLAMSCLGAFVHPLRLTFVEYFKNSGYEGTGLKYNPLTKTK
;
A
#
# COMPACT_ATOMS: atom_id res chain seq x y z
N MET A 1 8.24 14.22 -17.80
CA MET A 1 9.57 14.77 -18.13
C MET A 1 10.27 15.22 -16.87
N ILE A 2 11.60 15.09 -16.81
CA ILE A 2 12.40 15.64 -15.70
C ILE A 2 12.58 17.13 -15.94
N SER A 3 12.26 17.96 -14.92
CA SER A 3 12.50 19.42 -15.00
C SER A 3 14.01 19.68 -14.96
N PRO A 4 14.53 20.56 -15.84
CA PRO A 4 15.92 20.98 -15.74
C PRO A 4 16.16 21.72 -14.43
N MET A 5 17.32 21.47 -13.81
CA MET A 5 17.70 22.05 -12.53
C MET A 5 18.90 22.97 -12.71
N THR A 6 18.92 24.05 -11.94
CA THR A 6 20.05 24.94 -11.76
C THR A 6 20.69 24.68 -10.41
N LYS A 7 22.03 24.53 -10.41
CA LYS A 7 22.84 24.41 -9.20
C LYS A 7 23.23 25.79 -8.74
N TYR A 8 23.03 26.11 -7.50
CA TYR A 8 23.43 27.32 -6.83
C TYR A 8 24.49 26.99 -5.77
N SER A 9 25.61 27.70 -5.82
CA SER A 9 26.65 27.63 -4.80
C SER A 9 26.70 28.98 -4.08
N PHE A 10 26.23 29.02 -2.84
CA PHE A 10 26.23 30.21 -2.02
C PHE A 10 27.50 30.27 -1.18
N ILE A 11 28.15 31.44 -1.15
CA ILE A 11 29.34 31.67 -0.33
C ILE A 11 28.99 32.72 0.71
N LEU A 12 29.05 32.32 1.99
CA LEU A 12 28.59 33.08 3.15
C LEU A 12 29.67 33.15 4.22
N LEU A 13 29.56 34.13 5.09
CA LEU A 13 30.33 34.12 6.34
C LEU A 13 29.69 33.10 7.29
N SER A 14 30.52 32.33 8.00
CA SER A 14 30.07 31.25 8.88
C SER A 14 28.97 31.68 9.88
N GLY A 15 29.03 32.91 10.40
CA GLY A 15 28.01 33.45 11.32
C GLY A 15 26.67 33.82 10.70
N GLN A 16 26.55 33.82 9.37
CA GLN A 16 25.33 34.21 8.64
C GLN A 16 24.54 33.01 8.09
N THR A 17 25.06 31.79 8.28
CA THR A 17 24.49 30.58 7.68
C THR A 17 23.07 30.31 8.15
N GLU A 18 22.79 30.43 9.45
CA GLU A 18 21.47 30.17 10.02
C GLU A 18 20.41 31.18 9.49
N GLU A 19 20.75 32.46 9.47
CA GLU A 19 19.87 33.51 8.95
C GLU A 19 19.59 33.31 7.45
N PHE A 20 20.63 32.95 6.69
CA PHE A 20 20.52 32.64 5.27
C PHE A 20 19.59 31.45 5.02
N LEU A 21 19.81 30.32 5.71
CA LEU A 21 18.99 29.12 5.58
C LEU A 21 17.53 29.38 5.96
N SER A 22 17.28 30.22 6.97
CA SER A 22 15.92 30.66 7.32
C SER A 22 15.26 31.44 6.18
N LYS A 23 15.99 32.35 5.51
CA LYS A 23 15.48 33.11 4.35
C LYS A 23 15.21 32.20 3.14
N ILE A 24 16.07 31.21 2.89
CA ILE A 24 15.86 30.18 1.85
C ILE A 24 14.61 29.34 2.16
N GLN A 25 14.40 29.01 3.42
CA GLN A 25 13.21 28.30 3.88
C GLN A 25 11.93 29.10 3.63
N ASP A 26 11.98 30.43 3.74
CA ASP A 26 10.86 31.32 3.42
C ASP A 26 10.55 31.37 1.91
N LEU A 27 11.58 31.31 1.07
CA LEU A 27 11.42 31.21 -0.39
C LEU A 27 10.79 29.87 -0.82
N GLY A 28 11.12 28.77 -0.13
CA GLY A 28 10.47 27.47 -0.27
C GLY A 28 10.65 26.76 -1.61
N VAL A 29 11.67 27.12 -2.39
CA VAL A 29 11.90 26.60 -3.75
C VAL A 29 13.24 25.88 -3.88
N ILE A 30 14.19 26.14 -2.99
CA ILE A 30 15.55 25.60 -3.10
C ILE A 30 15.66 24.32 -2.28
N ASP A 31 16.13 23.27 -2.91
CA ASP A 31 16.51 22.02 -2.24
C ASP A 31 17.99 22.06 -1.92
N ILE A 32 18.31 22.17 -0.65
CA ILE A 32 19.69 22.20 -0.18
C ILE A 32 20.15 20.77 0.04
N THR A 33 21.37 20.45 -0.41
CA THR A 33 22.00 19.16 -0.19
C THR A 33 22.11 18.91 1.32
N ARG A 34 21.37 17.91 1.82
CA ARG A 34 21.35 17.54 3.23
C ARG A 34 21.18 16.03 3.42
N SER A 35 21.59 15.55 4.59
CA SER A 35 21.31 14.16 4.95
C SER A 35 19.81 13.94 5.16
N VAL A 36 19.31 12.78 4.72
CA VAL A 36 17.90 12.36 4.96
C VAL A 36 17.75 11.74 6.35
N LYS A 37 18.86 11.31 6.95
CA LYS A 37 18.88 10.67 8.28
C LYS A 37 19.53 11.59 9.30
N PRO A 38 19.14 11.49 10.57
CA PRO A 38 19.85 12.17 11.65
C PRO A 38 21.36 11.87 11.60
N VAL A 39 22.18 12.87 11.86
CA VAL A 39 23.65 12.79 11.77
C VAL A 39 24.26 12.79 13.18
N ASP A 40 23.57 13.36 14.15
CA ASP A 40 24.03 13.55 15.52
C ASP A 40 22.88 13.46 16.53
N GLU A 41 23.21 13.48 17.82
CA GLU A 41 22.27 13.38 18.94
C GLU A 41 21.22 14.51 18.94
N LYS A 42 21.60 15.71 18.48
CA LYS A 42 20.68 16.86 18.40
C LYS A 42 19.63 16.68 17.30
N SER A 43 20.02 16.15 16.15
CA SER A 43 19.10 15.82 15.05
C SER A 43 18.16 14.67 15.43
N GLU A 44 18.64 13.68 16.19
CA GLU A 44 17.79 12.62 16.74
C GLU A 44 16.76 13.15 17.75
N ALA A 45 17.16 14.09 18.60
CA ALA A 45 16.25 14.73 19.54
C ALA A 45 15.15 15.50 18.82
N LEU A 46 15.48 16.31 17.80
CA LEU A 46 14.51 17.06 17.00
C LEU A 46 13.54 16.11 16.25
N LEU A 47 14.05 15.00 15.72
CA LEU A 47 13.22 13.99 15.08
C LEU A 47 12.26 13.34 16.09
N SER A 48 12.75 12.98 17.27
CA SER A 48 11.95 12.39 18.36
C SER A 48 10.82 13.33 18.80
N GLU A 49 11.09 14.63 18.91
CA GLU A 49 10.07 15.63 19.20
C GLU A 49 9.00 15.69 18.11
N ALA A 50 9.41 15.73 16.84
CA ALA A 50 8.48 15.70 15.72
C ALA A 50 7.63 14.43 15.70
N ASP A 51 8.24 13.27 15.93
CA ASP A 51 7.54 11.98 15.99
C ASP A 51 6.54 11.91 17.16
N THR A 52 6.84 12.55 18.27
CA THR A 52 5.92 12.63 19.41
C THR A 52 4.65 13.40 19.05
N VAL A 53 4.79 14.54 18.37
CA VAL A 53 3.64 15.32 17.85
C VAL A 53 2.88 14.51 16.79
N LYS A 54 3.56 13.80 15.93
CA LYS A 54 2.95 12.92 14.91
C LYS A 54 2.13 11.79 15.54
N LYS A 55 2.63 11.16 16.60
CA LYS A 55 1.89 10.14 17.37
C LYS A 55 0.61 10.73 17.94
N ALA A 56 0.66 11.91 18.56
CA ALA A 56 -0.52 12.59 19.08
C ALA A 56 -1.55 12.89 17.97
N LEU A 57 -1.11 13.39 16.82
CA LEU A 57 -1.96 13.60 15.64
C LEU A 57 -2.61 12.30 15.15
N THR A 58 -1.88 11.20 15.14
CA THR A 58 -2.40 9.89 14.72
C THR A 58 -3.49 9.40 15.67
N VAL A 59 -3.28 9.54 16.97
CA VAL A 59 -4.26 9.20 18.03
C VAL A 59 -5.55 10.00 17.84
N LEU A 60 -5.44 11.32 17.68
CA LEU A 60 -6.61 12.18 17.53
C LEU A 60 -7.38 11.93 16.22
N ASN A 61 -6.67 11.61 15.12
CA ASN A 61 -7.30 11.27 13.84
C ASN A 61 -8.01 9.90 13.87
N SER A 62 -7.57 8.96 14.70
CA SER A 62 -8.19 7.64 14.87
C SER A 62 -9.36 7.61 15.86
N CYS A 63 -9.59 8.70 16.61
CA CYS A 63 -10.70 8.79 17.55
C CYS A 63 -12.03 9.06 16.83
N ASP A 64 -13.10 8.31 17.12
CA ASP A 64 -14.42 8.49 16.50
C ASP A 64 -15.29 9.57 17.17
N ALA A 65 -14.91 10.05 18.37
CA ALA A 65 -15.66 11.05 19.10
C ALA A 65 -15.58 12.43 18.43
N GLU A 66 -16.70 13.14 18.34
CA GLU A 66 -16.76 14.50 17.81
C GLU A 66 -16.46 15.55 18.90
N PRO A 67 -15.81 16.68 18.54
CA PRO A 67 -15.50 17.74 19.49
C PRO A 67 -16.77 18.48 19.94
N GLU A 68 -16.87 18.82 21.21
CA GLU A 68 -17.91 19.68 21.74
C GLU A 68 -17.70 21.13 21.26
N LYS A 69 -18.78 21.78 20.83
CA LYS A 69 -18.72 23.16 20.34
C LYS A 69 -18.28 24.12 21.46
N GLY A 70 -17.16 24.83 21.23
CA GLY A 70 -16.65 25.84 22.13
C GLY A 70 -15.66 25.36 23.19
N PHE A 71 -15.24 24.11 23.17
CA PHE A 71 -14.19 23.60 24.05
C PHE A 71 -12.84 24.25 23.71
N ARG A 72 -12.18 24.84 24.70
CA ARG A 72 -10.80 25.30 24.62
C ARG A 72 -9.97 24.52 25.65
N PHE A 73 -8.84 24.03 25.22
CA PHE A 73 -7.90 23.30 26.07
C PHE A 73 -6.74 24.23 26.47
N ASP A 74 -6.58 24.46 27.79
CA ASP A 74 -5.45 25.23 28.36
C ASP A 74 -4.38 24.24 28.83
N GLY A 75 -3.46 23.86 27.94
CA GLY A 75 -2.37 22.94 28.25
C GLY A 75 -1.65 22.46 27.00
N ASP A 76 -0.65 21.57 27.14
CA ASP A 76 -0.01 20.96 25.97
C ASP A 76 -0.90 19.85 25.38
N PRO A 77 -1.48 20.08 24.18
CA PRO A 77 -2.37 19.10 23.56
C PRO A 77 -1.66 17.81 23.15
N VAL A 78 -0.31 17.82 22.99
CA VAL A 78 0.48 16.63 22.65
C VAL A 78 0.50 15.67 23.84
N GLU A 79 0.91 16.16 24.99
CA GLU A 79 1.01 15.36 26.22
C GLU A 79 -0.36 14.87 26.66
N ALA A 80 -1.37 15.76 26.61
CA ALA A 80 -2.74 15.42 26.98
C ALA A 80 -3.33 14.31 26.08
N ALA A 81 -3.10 14.36 24.76
CA ALA A 81 -3.60 13.35 23.84
C ALA A 81 -2.93 11.98 24.06
N LEU A 82 -1.61 11.95 24.26
CA LEU A 82 -0.88 10.71 24.49
C LEU A 82 -1.23 10.08 25.85
N LYS A 83 -1.38 10.90 26.90
CA LYS A 83 -1.80 10.44 28.21
C LYS A 83 -3.23 9.92 28.19
N ALA A 84 -4.16 10.65 27.58
CA ALA A 84 -5.54 10.21 27.46
C ALA A 84 -5.67 8.90 26.66
N GLN A 85 -4.83 8.67 25.66
CA GLN A 85 -4.76 7.41 24.92
C GLN A 85 -4.24 6.26 25.80
N ALA A 86 -3.18 6.49 26.56
CA ALA A 86 -2.67 5.51 27.50
C ALA A 86 -3.71 5.13 28.56
N ASP A 87 -4.37 6.12 29.16
CA ASP A 87 -5.48 5.91 30.10
C ASP A 87 -6.62 5.08 29.47
N VAL A 88 -6.97 5.35 28.21
CA VAL A 88 -8.03 4.61 27.48
C VAL A 88 -7.63 3.15 27.27
N GLU A 89 -6.36 2.85 26.97
CA GLU A 89 -5.87 1.49 26.78
C GLU A 89 -5.84 0.73 28.11
N GLU A 90 -5.37 1.36 29.17
CA GLU A 90 -5.36 0.81 30.53
C GLU A 90 -6.79 0.48 31.00
N LEU A 91 -7.70 1.45 30.93
CA LEU A 91 -9.11 1.26 31.31
C LEU A 91 -9.82 0.19 30.47
N LYS A 92 -9.49 0.04 29.19
CA LYS A 92 -10.02 -1.07 28.35
C LYS A 92 -9.53 -2.43 28.85
N ASN A 93 -8.28 -2.53 29.23
CA ASN A 93 -7.70 -3.78 29.74
C ASN A 93 -8.32 -4.14 31.10
N GLU A 94 -8.45 -3.17 32.02
CA GLU A 94 -9.12 -3.36 33.30
C GLU A 94 -10.60 -3.76 33.12
N LEU A 95 -11.31 -3.08 32.22
CA LEU A 95 -12.70 -3.40 31.90
C LEU A 95 -12.86 -4.82 31.32
N SER A 96 -11.94 -5.22 30.44
CA SER A 96 -11.92 -6.58 29.88
C SER A 96 -11.70 -7.63 30.97
N SER A 97 -10.76 -7.38 31.89
CA SER A 97 -10.49 -8.26 33.03
C SER A 97 -11.69 -8.34 33.97
N ALA A 98 -12.26 -7.19 34.36
CA ALA A 98 -13.44 -7.13 35.21
C ALA A 98 -14.65 -7.83 34.58
N LYS A 99 -14.86 -7.68 33.26
CA LYS A 99 -15.93 -8.41 32.55
C LYS A 99 -15.72 -9.92 32.51
N LYS A 100 -14.48 -10.38 32.36
CA LYS A 100 -14.14 -11.82 32.42
C LYS A 100 -14.39 -12.37 33.82
N GLU A 101 -13.98 -11.65 34.86
CA GLU A 101 -14.23 -12.03 36.23
C GLU A 101 -15.72 -12.04 36.56
N LEU A 102 -16.47 -11.04 36.10
CA LEU A 102 -17.94 -11.03 36.26
C LEU A 102 -18.58 -12.25 35.57
N SER A 103 -18.14 -12.56 34.34
CA SER A 103 -18.67 -13.72 33.61
C SER A 103 -18.38 -15.07 34.33
N ALA A 104 -17.24 -15.17 34.99
CA ALA A 104 -16.88 -16.34 35.79
C ALA A 104 -17.67 -16.43 37.13
N ARG A 105 -18.08 -15.29 37.70
CA ARG A 105 -18.83 -15.20 38.97
C ARG A 105 -20.33 -15.26 38.79
N LYS A 106 -20.87 -14.74 37.71
CA LYS A 106 -22.32 -14.69 37.43
C LYS A 106 -23.06 -16.03 37.63
N PRO A 107 -22.48 -17.19 37.28
CA PRO A 107 -23.11 -18.48 37.55
C PRO A 107 -23.28 -18.81 39.04
N TRP A 108 -22.50 -18.18 39.92
CA TRP A 108 -22.55 -18.42 41.36
C TRP A 108 -23.64 -17.62 42.09
N GLY A 109 -24.27 -16.66 41.39
CA GLY A 109 -25.32 -15.82 41.96
C GLY A 109 -24.81 -14.79 42.99
N GLN A 110 -25.72 -14.23 43.75
CA GLN A 110 -25.40 -13.26 44.81
C GLN A 110 -25.21 -13.99 46.15
N PHE A 111 -23.99 -13.92 46.65
CA PHE A 111 -23.69 -14.38 48.02
C PHE A 111 -22.79 -13.35 48.70
N SER A 112 -22.88 -13.30 50.03
CA SER A 112 -22.05 -12.44 50.86
C SER A 112 -20.88 -13.23 51.43
N THR A 113 -19.66 -12.69 51.24
CA THR A 113 -18.44 -13.26 51.82
C THR A 113 -18.52 -13.33 53.36
N GLU A 114 -19.26 -12.38 53.98
CA GLU A 114 -19.53 -12.42 55.41
C GLU A 114 -20.36 -13.63 55.82
N SER A 115 -21.33 -14.06 54.97
CA SER A 115 -22.16 -15.24 55.25
C SER A 115 -21.34 -16.52 55.18
N ILE A 116 -20.36 -16.61 54.27
CA ILE A 116 -19.40 -17.72 54.20
C ILE A 116 -18.55 -17.76 55.45
N GLY A 117 -17.97 -16.59 55.85
CA GLY A 117 -17.17 -16.50 57.07
C GLY A 117 -17.93 -16.82 58.36
N ARG A 118 -19.23 -16.51 58.44
CA ARG A 118 -20.08 -16.94 59.58
C ARG A 118 -20.28 -18.46 59.65
N LEU A 119 -20.40 -19.11 58.48
CA LEU A 119 -20.50 -20.57 58.40
C LEU A 119 -19.16 -21.24 58.74
N GLU A 120 -18.04 -20.67 58.33
CA GLU A 120 -16.72 -21.16 58.70
C GLU A 120 -16.46 -21.01 60.21
N ALA A 121 -16.92 -19.92 60.83
CA ALA A 121 -16.84 -19.72 62.27
C ALA A 121 -17.69 -20.72 63.06
N GLN A 122 -18.72 -21.32 62.45
CA GLN A 122 -19.55 -22.40 63.03
C GLN A 122 -18.99 -23.81 62.73
N GLY A 123 -17.79 -23.90 62.15
CA GLY A 123 -17.10 -25.17 61.83
C GLY A 123 -17.59 -25.85 60.54
N LEU A 124 -18.31 -25.12 59.66
CA LEU A 124 -18.78 -25.61 58.36
C LEU A 124 -17.95 -24.95 57.23
N LYS A 125 -17.37 -25.72 56.34
CA LYS A 125 -16.63 -25.25 55.19
C LYS A 125 -17.43 -25.44 53.91
N ILE A 126 -17.63 -24.35 53.17
CA ILE A 126 -18.26 -24.38 51.85
C ILE A 126 -17.16 -24.56 50.80
N ARG A 127 -17.36 -25.51 49.90
CA ARG A 127 -16.47 -25.75 48.77
C ARG A 127 -17.24 -25.58 47.47
N PHE A 128 -16.60 -24.91 46.50
CA PHE A 128 -17.17 -24.56 45.19
C PHE A 128 -16.66 -25.52 44.13
N TYR A 129 -17.54 -26.00 43.25
CA TYR A 129 -17.21 -26.94 42.19
C TYR A 129 -17.84 -26.55 40.87
N SER A 130 -17.13 -26.80 39.79
CA SER A 130 -17.70 -26.74 38.45
C SER A 130 -17.34 -28.01 37.68
N CYS A 131 -18.28 -28.58 36.98
CA CYS A 131 -18.03 -29.73 36.11
C CYS A 131 -18.85 -29.66 34.82
N GLN A 132 -18.38 -30.36 33.79
CA GLN A 132 -19.16 -30.50 32.58
C GLN A 132 -20.47 -31.27 32.87
N LYS A 133 -21.58 -30.82 32.28
CA LYS A 133 -22.90 -31.42 32.46
C LYS A 133 -22.92 -32.93 32.21
N LYS A 134 -22.11 -33.41 31.25
CA LYS A 134 -21.97 -34.85 30.93
C LYS A 134 -21.26 -35.68 32.03
N LYS A 135 -20.51 -35.03 32.91
CA LYS A 135 -19.74 -35.67 33.99
C LYS A 135 -20.40 -35.48 35.36
N PHE A 136 -21.47 -34.72 35.44
CA PHE A 136 -22.21 -34.52 36.69
C PHE A 136 -23.04 -35.76 37.01
N ASP A 137 -22.78 -36.36 38.17
CA ASP A 137 -23.54 -37.52 38.68
C ASP A 137 -24.41 -37.07 39.86
N PRO A 138 -25.75 -37.17 39.76
CA PRO A 138 -26.65 -36.87 40.87
C PRO A 138 -26.39 -37.69 42.14
N ALA A 139 -25.77 -38.88 42.02
CA ALA A 139 -25.39 -39.72 43.16
C ALA A 139 -24.36 -39.08 44.09
N TRP A 140 -23.69 -38.03 43.67
CA TRP A 140 -22.75 -37.26 44.52
C TRP A 140 -23.43 -36.56 45.68
N ALA A 141 -24.75 -36.33 45.62
CA ALA A 141 -25.53 -35.79 46.73
C ALA A 141 -25.68 -36.79 47.92
N GLU A 142 -25.42 -38.09 47.71
CA GLU A 142 -25.36 -39.09 48.74
C GLU A 142 -24.03 -39.12 49.52
N ILE A 143 -22.95 -38.59 48.87
CA ILE A 143 -21.61 -38.54 49.48
C ILE A 143 -21.51 -37.34 50.44
N GLN A 144 -21.96 -36.16 50.00
CA GLN A 144 -21.98 -34.92 50.78
C GLN A 144 -23.19 -34.06 50.43
N PRO A 145 -23.75 -33.28 51.36
CA PRO A 145 -24.81 -32.32 51.06
C PRO A 145 -24.37 -31.39 49.91
N LEU A 146 -25.03 -31.54 48.76
CA LEU A 146 -24.74 -30.85 47.51
C LEU A 146 -25.90 -29.97 47.11
N GLN A 147 -25.63 -28.71 46.76
CA GLN A 147 -26.63 -27.82 46.22
C GLN A 147 -26.15 -27.30 44.85
N VAL A 148 -26.92 -27.58 43.80
CA VAL A 148 -26.69 -26.98 42.49
C VAL A 148 -27.10 -25.51 42.56
N VAL A 149 -26.15 -24.63 42.25
CA VAL A 149 -26.35 -23.16 42.27
C VAL A 149 -26.86 -22.70 40.91
N SER A 150 -26.23 -23.17 39.83
CA SER A 150 -26.59 -22.76 38.48
C SER A 150 -26.17 -23.83 37.48
N GLU A 151 -26.91 -23.93 36.38
CA GLU A 151 -26.64 -24.84 35.28
C GLU A 151 -26.61 -24.05 33.96
N THR A 152 -25.55 -24.20 33.22
CA THR A 152 -25.41 -23.68 31.85
C THR A 152 -25.51 -24.83 30.85
N ASP A 153 -25.57 -24.55 29.55
CA ASP A 153 -25.69 -25.57 28.50
C ASP A 153 -24.59 -26.64 28.57
N THR A 154 -23.41 -26.28 29.07
CA THR A 154 -22.21 -27.14 29.07
C THR A 154 -21.68 -27.47 30.46
N THR A 155 -21.96 -26.66 31.49
CA THR A 155 -21.32 -26.75 32.81
C THR A 155 -22.33 -26.61 33.92
N VAL A 156 -22.18 -27.41 34.97
CA VAL A 156 -22.98 -27.37 36.21
C VAL A 156 -22.09 -26.79 37.33
N PHE A 157 -22.61 -25.78 38.02
CA PHE A 157 -21.98 -25.13 39.17
C PHE A 157 -22.72 -25.52 40.44
N PHE A 158 -22.00 -26.08 41.40
CA PHE A 158 -22.59 -26.56 42.63
C PHE A 158 -21.67 -26.30 43.82
N VAL A 159 -22.24 -26.29 44.99
CA VAL A 159 -21.51 -26.14 46.25
C VAL A 159 -21.75 -27.35 47.13
N THR A 160 -20.78 -27.71 47.93
CA THR A 160 -20.93 -28.70 49.02
C THR A 160 -20.61 -28.04 50.36
N VAL A 161 -21.29 -28.50 51.40
CA VAL A 161 -21.09 -28.05 52.78
C VAL A 161 -20.64 -29.25 53.60
N ALA A 162 -19.46 -29.16 54.20
CA ALA A 162 -18.90 -30.21 55.05
C ALA A 162 -18.31 -29.63 56.34
N PRO A 163 -18.28 -30.36 57.45
CA PRO A 163 -17.54 -29.97 58.65
C PRO A 163 -16.07 -29.78 58.37
N VAL A 164 -15.43 -28.82 59.01
CA VAL A 164 -13.97 -28.51 58.84
C VAL A 164 -13.11 -29.73 59.23
N SER A 165 -13.59 -30.62 60.09
CA SER A 165 -12.91 -31.82 60.59
C SER A 165 -12.93 -33.01 59.62
N GLU A 166 -13.74 -33.00 58.55
CA GLU A 166 -13.77 -34.08 57.57
C GLU A 166 -12.68 -33.97 56.54
N GLU A 167 -11.95 -35.08 56.30
CA GLU A 167 -10.98 -35.16 55.19
C GLU A 167 -11.72 -35.05 53.86
N TYR A 168 -11.08 -34.34 52.91
CA TYR A 168 -11.60 -34.14 51.57
C TYR A 168 -11.61 -35.46 50.77
N SER A 169 -12.78 -35.97 50.45
CA SER A 169 -12.99 -37.24 49.71
C SER A 169 -13.90 -37.12 48.49
N PHE A 170 -13.99 -35.91 47.88
CA PHE A 170 -14.89 -35.70 46.76
C PHE A 170 -14.17 -35.94 45.40
N PRO A 171 -14.85 -36.53 44.38
CA PRO A 171 -14.21 -36.95 43.13
C PRO A 171 -13.62 -35.83 42.24
N ILE A 172 -13.96 -34.59 42.55
CA ILE A 172 -13.52 -33.41 41.78
C ILE A 172 -12.80 -32.44 42.74
N GLU A 173 -11.74 -31.79 42.24
CA GLU A 173 -11.03 -30.78 43.01
C GLU A 173 -11.86 -29.50 43.17
N PRO A 174 -11.89 -28.92 44.38
CA PRO A 174 -12.64 -27.69 44.63
C PRO A 174 -11.98 -26.51 43.94
N MET A 175 -12.80 -25.62 43.42
CA MET A 175 -12.32 -24.32 42.93
C MET A 175 -12.07 -23.36 44.12
N ALA A 176 -11.20 -22.37 43.90
CA ALA A 176 -11.06 -21.25 44.84
C ALA A 176 -12.41 -20.53 44.99
N ALA A 177 -12.75 -20.16 46.22
CA ALA A 177 -13.97 -19.40 46.47
C ALA A 177 -13.94 -18.08 45.67
N PRO A 178 -15.00 -17.73 44.93
CA PRO A 178 -15.04 -16.46 44.22
C PRO A 178 -15.02 -15.31 45.25
N GLU A 179 -14.04 -14.43 45.15
CA GLU A 179 -13.89 -13.27 46.04
C GLU A 179 -14.79 -12.10 45.60
N GLY A 180 -15.57 -11.53 46.52
CA GLY A 180 -16.41 -10.35 46.34
C GLY A 180 -17.81 -10.62 45.77
N SER A 181 -18.67 -9.62 45.88
CA SER A 181 -20.08 -9.64 45.44
C SER A 181 -20.22 -9.32 43.94
N VAL A 182 -21.14 -9.96 43.23
CA VAL A 182 -21.50 -9.66 41.84
C VAL A 182 -21.92 -8.18 41.69
N ASN A 183 -22.67 -7.64 42.65
CA ASN A 183 -23.13 -6.25 42.65
C ASN A 183 -21.97 -5.25 42.73
N GLU A 184 -20.93 -5.53 43.54
CA GLU A 184 -19.76 -4.68 43.66
C GLU A 184 -18.96 -4.67 42.36
N MET A 185 -18.85 -5.80 41.66
CA MET A 185 -18.20 -5.85 40.37
C MET A 185 -18.99 -5.14 39.27
N GLU A 186 -20.30 -5.25 39.24
CA GLU A 186 -21.15 -4.50 38.31
C GLU A 186 -21.02 -2.99 38.53
N LEU A 187 -20.91 -2.53 39.78
CA LEU A 187 -20.63 -1.13 40.10
C LEU A 187 -19.24 -0.73 39.63
N THR A 188 -18.21 -1.55 39.83
CA THR A 188 -16.84 -1.28 39.36
C THR A 188 -16.80 -1.22 37.84
N ILE A 189 -17.46 -2.13 37.13
CA ILE A 189 -17.56 -2.13 35.67
C ILE A 189 -18.22 -0.81 35.18
N LYS A 190 -19.29 -0.38 35.82
CA LYS A 190 -20.00 0.84 35.48
C LYS A 190 -19.14 2.09 35.73
N ASP A 191 -18.37 2.11 36.79
CA ASP A 191 -17.40 3.19 37.08
C ASP A 191 -16.29 3.23 36.01
N LEU A 192 -15.71 2.06 35.66
CA LEU A 192 -14.72 1.93 34.58
C LEU A 192 -15.28 2.37 33.22
N GLU A 193 -16.52 1.99 32.88
CA GLU A 193 -17.20 2.42 31.65
C GLU A 193 -17.42 3.93 31.63
N THR A 194 -17.76 4.55 32.76
CA THR A 194 -17.92 6.00 32.89
C THR A 194 -16.59 6.71 32.68
N LYS A 195 -15.53 6.28 33.36
CA LYS A 195 -14.17 6.81 33.20
C LYS A 195 -13.66 6.66 31.76
N LEU A 196 -13.90 5.50 31.15
CA LEU A 196 -13.54 5.27 29.74
C LEU A 196 -14.27 6.23 28.79
N SER A 197 -15.56 6.47 29.04
CA SER A 197 -16.37 7.42 28.27
C SER A 197 -15.86 8.84 28.40
N GLU A 198 -15.49 9.27 29.62
CA GLU A 198 -14.92 10.60 29.89
C GLU A 198 -13.58 10.80 29.18
N ARG A 199 -12.68 9.80 29.23
CA ARG A 199 -11.40 9.86 28.52
C ARG A 199 -11.57 9.89 26.99
N LYS A 200 -12.52 9.14 26.44
CA LYS A 200 -12.86 9.21 25.01
C LYS A 200 -13.44 10.58 24.61
N LYS A 201 -14.27 11.17 25.45
CA LYS A 201 -14.79 12.54 25.23
C LYS A 201 -13.66 13.57 25.24
N LEU A 202 -12.70 13.45 26.17
CA LEU A 202 -11.53 14.32 26.20
C LEU A 202 -10.73 14.24 24.90
N LEU A 203 -10.49 13.01 24.38
CA LEU A 203 -9.83 12.82 23.08
C LEU A 203 -10.64 13.44 21.93
N GLY A 204 -11.97 13.30 21.96
CA GLY A 204 -12.86 13.97 21.00
C GLY A 204 -12.73 15.48 21.03
N ASN A 205 -12.70 16.07 22.21
CA ASN A 205 -12.57 17.50 22.39
C ASN A 205 -11.20 18.03 21.94
N LEU A 206 -10.12 17.26 22.16
CA LEU A 206 -8.77 17.58 21.69
C LEU A 206 -8.65 17.57 20.15
N LYS A 207 -9.61 17.00 19.41
CA LYS A 207 -9.65 17.13 17.94
C LYS A 207 -9.72 18.59 17.47
N GLY A 208 -10.28 19.49 18.28
CA GLY A 208 -10.28 20.92 17.98
C GLY A 208 -8.87 21.50 17.82
N CYS A 209 -7.86 20.89 18.46
CA CYS A 209 -6.46 21.32 18.41
C CYS A 209 -5.65 20.68 17.26
N ILE A 210 -6.26 19.85 16.38
CA ILE A 210 -5.53 19.19 15.26
C ILE A 210 -4.84 20.21 14.35
N GLY A 211 -5.45 21.35 14.10
CA GLY A 211 -4.86 22.42 13.29
C GLY A 211 -3.55 22.95 13.88
N GLU A 212 -3.57 23.25 15.19
CA GLU A 212 -2.41 23.72 15.95
C GLU A 212 -1.30 22.63 16.03
N LEU A 213 -1.68 21.38 16.31
CA LEU A 213 -0.75 20.27 16.34
C LEU A 213 -0.09 20.01 14.99
N ARG A 214 -0.83 20.19 13.88
CA ARG A 214 -0.29 20.07 12.53
C ARG A 214 0.71 21.18 12.23
N GLN A 215 0.41 22.41 12.64
CA GLN A 215 1.33 23.52 12.51
C GLN A 215 2.61 23.25 13.32
N ARG A 216 2.49 22.85 14.59
CA ARG A 216 3.63 22.51 15.47
C ARG A 216 4.47 21.36 14.91
N TYR A 217 3.83 20.36 14.31
CA TYR A 217 4.55 19.27 13.62
C TYR A 217 5.37 19.79 12.44
N ASN A 218 4.79 20.64 11.60
CA ASN A 218 5.47 21.25 10.47
C ASN A 218 6.64 22.16 10.91
N GLU A 219 6.46 22.92 11.98
CA GLU A 219 7.51 23.75 12.58
C GLU A 219 8.68 22.91 13.09
N LYS A 220 8.40 21.80 13.79
CA LYS A 220 9.45 20.87 14.26
C LYS A 220 10.19 20.18 13.11
N LEU A 221 9.48 19.76 12.06
CA LEU A 221 10.11 19.24 10.85
C LEU A 221 10.94 20.30 10.12
N GLY A 222 10.44 21.53 10.04
CA GLY A 222 11.17 22.64 9.46
C GLY A 222 12.47 22.97 10.21
N ALA A 223 12.45 22.91 11.54
CA ALA A 223 13.63 23.10 12.38
C ALA A 223 14.65 21.94 12.20
N LEU A 224 14.17 20.69 12.07
CA LEU A 224 15.03 19.56 11.77
C LEU A 224 15.67 19.69 10.39
N ASP A 225 14.88 20.03 9.36
CA ASP A 225 15.36 20.22 7.99
C ASP A 225 16.43 21.35 7.93
N LEU A 226 16.21 22.45 8.68
CA LEU A 226 17.15 23.55 8.80
C LEU A 226 18.48 23.10 9.42
N TYR A 227 18.40 22.41 10.55
CA TYR A 227 19.58 21.89 11.25
C TYR A 227 20.38 20.89 10.41
N LEU A 228 19.71 20.00 9.68
CA LEU A 228 20.36 19.07 8.77
C LEU A 228 21.03 19.78 7.59
N ALA A 229 20.43 20.88 7.09
CA ALA A 229 21.03 21.71 6.05
C ALA A 229 22.28 22.46 6.56
N GLU A 230 22.23 22.99 7.79
CA GLU A 230 23.36 23.62 8.46
C GLU A 230 24.52 22.63 8.68
N SER A 231 24.21 21.42 9.15
CA SER A 231 25.22 20.37 9.39
C SER A 231 25.87 19.86 8.10
N ALA A 232 25.23 20.01 6.95
CA ALA A 232 25.74 19.60 5.65
C ALA A 232 26.53 20.72 4.95
N THR A 233 26.67 21.90 5.57
CA THR A 233 27.40 23.04 5.01
C THR A 233 28.91 22.78 5.02
N GLU A 234 29.56 22.95 3.89
CA GLU A 234 31.01 22.81 3.76
C GLU A 234 31.70 24.07 4.28
N MET A 235 32.63 23.90 5.22
CA MET A 235 33.43 24.98 5.77
C MET A 235 34.73 25.15 4.97
N ALA A 236 35.04 26.38 4.57
CA ALA A 236 36.25 26.77 3.85
C ALA A 236 36.99 27.88 4.57
N ALA A 237 38.23 28.14 4.19
CA ALA A 237 39.07 29.21 4.71
C ALA A 237 39.14 29.26 6.24
N ASP A 238 39.64 28.19 6.86
CA ASP A 238 39.79 28.04 8.33
C ASP A 238 38.47 28.27 9.10
N SER A 239 37.36 27.79 8.54
CA SER A 239 35.98 27.89 9.09
C SER A 239 35.40 29.33 9.10
N HIS A 240 35.97 30.25 8.36
CA HIS A 240 35.42 31.61 8.22
C HIS A 240 34.36 31.72 7.12
N LEU A 241 34.44 30.85 6.11
CA LEU A 241 33.49 30.81 4.99
C LEU A 241 32.70 29.51 5.02
N ALA A 242 31.42 29.63 4.75
CA ALA A 242 30.48 28.55 4.58
C ALA A 242 30.04 28.46 3.13
N VAL A 243 30.15 27.29 2.52
CA VAL A 243 29.67 27.02 1.18
C VAL A 243 28.42 26.14 1.27
N VAL A 244 27.30 26.65 0.79
CA VAL A 244 26.02 25.93 0.76
C VAL A 244 25.67 25.63 -0.70
N THR A 245 25.46 24.37 -1.03
CA THR A 245 25.02 23.96 -2.36
C THR A 245 23.52 23.63 -2.33
N GLY A 246 22.78 24.23 -3.27
CA GLY A 246 21.36 24.00 -3.44
C GLY A 246 20.96 23.84 -4.90
N PHE A 247 19.79 23.25 -5.14
CA PHE A 247 19.23 23.04 -6.47
C PHE A 247 17.83 23.62 -6.54
N ALA A 248 17.51 24.27 -7.67
CA ALA A 248 16.16 24.74 -7.95
C ALA A 248 15.79 24.48 -9.42
N PRO A 249 14.48 24.38 -9.75
CA PRO A 249 14.04 24.28 -11.14
C PRO A 249 14.48 25.51 -11.95
N THR A 250 15.00 25.29 -13.14
CA THR A 250 15.44 26.39 -14.04
C THR A 250 14.29 27.32 -14.42
N GLU A 251 13.03 26.87 -14.32
CA GLU A 251 11.84 27.70 -14.53
C GLU A 251 11.75 28.88 -13.56
N ASP A 252 12.27 28.70 -12.33
CA ASP A 252 12.22 29.70 -11.25
C ASP A 252 13.50 30.55 -11.17
N ASP A 253 14.49 30.34 -12.07
CA ASP A 253 15.83 30.91 -12.01
C ASP A 253 15.80 32.45 -11.92
N ASN A 254 15.10 33.12 -12.85
CA ASN A 254 15.02 34.58 -12.88
C ASN A 254 14.46 35.15 -11.56
N ARG A 255 13.41 34.57 -11.03
CA ARG A 255 12.76 34.97 -9.76
C ARG A 255 13.71 34.78 -8.58
N LEU A 256 14.49 33.72 -8.60
CA LEU A 256 15.44 33.41 -7.53
C LEU A 256 16.65 34.35 -7.58
N CYS A 257 17.19 34.61 -8.75
CA CYS A 257 18.29 35.58 -8.92
C CYS A 257 17.88 36.97 -8.41
N ASP A 258 16.73 37.49 -8.81
CA ASP A 258 16.18 38.75 -8.29
C ASP A 258 16.07 38.78 -6.76
N ALA A 259 15.63 37.66 -6.16
CA ALA A 259 15.51 37.53 -4.73
C ALA A 259 16.87 37.50 -4.02
N PHE A 260 17.87 36.82 -4.59
CA PHE A 260 19.23 36.74 -4.01
C PHE A 260 19.95 38.07 -4.09
N ASP A 261 19.81 38.79 -5.22
CA ASP A 261 20.36 40.13 -5.41
C ASP A 261 19.75 41.13 -4.41
N ALA A 262 18.43 41.04 -4.15
CA ALA A 262 17.76 41.84 -3.14
C ALA A 262 18.22 41.53 -1.69
N LEU A 263 18.66 40.30 -1.43
CA LEU A 263 19.19 39.87 -0.14
C LEU A 263 20.70 40.16 0.01
N GLY A 264 21.37 40.60 -1.06
CA GLY A 264 22.82 40.91 -1.06
C GLY A 264 23.72 39.68 -0.87
N ILE A 265 23.26 38.50 -1.32
CA ILE A 265 23.95 37.23 -1.17
C ILE A 265 24.86 37.01 -2.39
N TYR A 266 26.09 36.56 -2.12
CA TYR A 266 26.97 36.14 -3.22
C TYR A 266 26.69 34.70 -3.60
N TYR A 267 26.34 34.46 -4.84
CA TYR A 267 26.04 33.16 -5.38
C TYR A 267 26.65 32.95 -6.77
N ILE A 268 26.90 31.68 -7.08
CA ILE A 268 27.28 31.21 -8.42
C ILE A 268 26.20 30.25 -8.85
N HIS A 269 25.65 30.44 -10.06
CA HIS A 269 24.66 29.54 -10.61
C HIS A 269 25.14 28.91 -11.91
N GLU A 270 24.92 27.62 -12.06
CA GLU A 270 25.30 26.81 -13.20
C GLU A 270 24.20 25.80 -13.53
N PRO A 271 24.02 25.37 -14.80
CA PRO A 271 23.14 24.26 -15.11
C PRO A 271 23.64 23.02 -14.40
N ALA A 272 22.74 22.33 -13.66
CA ALA A 272 23.10 21.12 -12.95
C ALA A 272 23.52 20.02 -13.92
N THR A 273 24.62 19.33 -13.60
CA THR A 273 25.15 18.20 -14.37
C THR A 273 24.83 16.87 -13.68
N LYS A 274 25.02 15.75 -14.39
CA LYS A 274 24.86 14.42 -13.83
C LYS A 274 25.77 14.17 -12.63
N GLU A 275 26.98 14.72 -12.65
CA GLU A 275 27.99 14.53 -11.61
C GLU A 275 27.57 15.15 -10.28
N ASP A 276 26.73 16.19 -10.34
CA ASP A 276 26.20 16.88 -9.17
C ASP A 276 25.06 16.11 -8.47
N ASN A 277 24.53 15.02 -9.05
CA ASN A 277 23.38 14.27 -8.55
C ASN A 277 22.19 15.17 -8.13
N PRO A 278 21.68 16.06 -8.99
CA PRO A 278 20.62 16.98 -8.62
C PRO A 278 19.33 16.24 -8.27
N PRO A 279 18.53 16.78 -7.35
CA PRO A 279 17.23 16.21 -7.00
C PRO A 279 16.27 16.30 -8.19
N ILE A 280 15.39 15.30 -8.29
CA ILE A 280 14.50 15.12 -9.43
C ILE A 280 13.11 15.67 -9.15
N LYS A 281 12.69 16.65 -9.95
CA LYS A 281 11.32 17.14 -10.02
C LYS A 281 10.68 16.66 -11.32
N LEU A 282 9.63 15.86 -11.23
CA LEU A 282 8.89 15.42 -12.41
C LEU A 282 7.89 16.48 -12.84
N HIS A 283 7.91 16.81 -14.13
CA HIS A 283 6.92 17.67 -14.78
C HIS A 283 6.06 16.83 -15.70
N ASN A 284 4.96 16.29 -15.16
CA ASN A 284 4.07 15.37 -15.86
C ASN A 284 2.71 16.00 -16.17
N ASN A 285 2.12 15.54 -17.27
CA ASN A 285 0.74 15.86 -17.64
C ASN A 285 -0.23 15.47 -16.53
N TRP A 286 -1.40 16.09 -16.49
CA TRP A 286 -2.46 15.82 -15.52
C TRP A 286 -2.78 14.32 -15.33
N PHE A 287 -2.75 13.51 -16.40
CA PHE A 287 -2.95 12.07 -16.33
C PHE A 287 -1.77 11.37 -15.65
N ALA A 288 -0.56 11.54 -16.16
CA ALA A 288 0.64 10.87 -15.66
C ALA A 288 0.95 11.23 -14.20
N LYS A 289 0.64 12.47 -13.77
CA LYS A 289 0.81 12.92 -12.38
C LYS A 289 0.14 12.01 -11.35
N ASN A 290 -0.98 11.34 -11.69
CA ASN A 290 -1.65 10.42 -10.77
C ASN A 290 -0.88 9.11 -10.57
N PHE A 291 0.02 8.77 -11.49
CA PHE A 291 0.85 7.56 -11.47
C PHE A 291 2.28 7.80 -10.95
N GLU A 292 2.66 9.06 -10.67
CA GLU A 292 3.96 9.40 -10.07
C GLU A 292 4.20 8.69 -8.72
N VAL A 293 3.11 8.39 -7.99
CA VAL A 293 3.18 7.61 -6.74
C VAL A 293 3.80 6.23 -6.99
N LEU A 294 3.45 5.58 -8.11
CA LEU A 294 3.99 4.25 -8.47
C LEU A 294 5.47 4.33 -8.84
N THR A 295 5.86 5.36 -9.62
CA THR A 295 7.27 5.60 -9.95
C THR A 295 8.08 5.87 -8.67
N GLY A 296 7.54 6.70 -7.76
CA GLY A 296 8.19 7.00 -6.48
C GLY A 296 8.30 5.81 -5.51
N MET A 297 7.47 4.76 -5.67
CA MET A 297 7.58 3.52 -4.88
C MET A 297 8.81 2.69 -5.25
N TYR A 298 9.23 2.71 -6.50
CA TYR A 298 10.45 2.04 -6.96
C TYR A 298 11.69 2.90 -6.69
N GLY A 299 11.64 4.16 -7.12
CA GLY A 299 12.71 5.15 -7.00
C GLY A 299 12.59 6.21 -8.09
N MET A 300 13.14 7.40 -7.86
CA MET A 300 13.15 8.45 -8.87
C MET A 300 14.17 8.14 -9.99
N PRO A 301 13.92 8.58 -11.25
CA PRO A 301 14.88 8.42 -12.32
C PRO A 301 16.19 9.18 -12.02
N VAL A 302 17.28 8.80 -12.64
CA VAL A 302 18.51 9.59 -12.64
C VAL A 302 18.32 10.82 -13.54
N TYR A 303 19.03 11.91 -13.29
CA TYR A 303 18.82 13.22 -13.95
C TYR A 303 18.84 13.18 -15.48
N ASP A 304 19.67 12.34 -16.09
CA ASP A 304 19.77 12.16 -17.54
C ASP A 304 18.91 11.00 -18.09
N GLU A 305 18.06 10.42 -17.25
CA GLU A 305 17.21 9.28 -17.58
C GLU A 305 15.85 9.70 -18.15
N PHE A 306 15.20 8.78 -18.84
CA PHE A 306 13.83 8.98 -19.31
C PHE A 306 12.84 8.79 -18.15
N ASP A 307 11.86 9.69 -18.05
CA ASP A 307 10.74 9.54 -17.10
C ASP A 307 9.80 8.42 -17.54
N PRO A 308 9.73 7.31 -16.82
CA PRO A 308 8.89 6.16 -17.20
C PRO A 308 7.39 6.41 -16.96
N THR A 309 7.02 7.39 -16.15
CA THR A 309 5.64 7.61 -15.66
C THR A 309 4.59 7.72 -16.78
N PRO A 310 4.82 8.44 -17.89
CA PRO A 310 3.84 8.55 -18.98
C PRO A 310 3.54 7.23 -19.68
N VAL A 311 4.52 6.32 -19.73
CA VAL A 311 4.36 4.98 -20.32
C VAL A 311 3.82 3.99 -19.30
N LEU A 312 4.32 4.05 -18.07
CA LEU A 312 3.91 3.21 -16.96
C LEU A 312 2.39 3.34 -16.68
N GLY A 313 1.86 4.56 -16.68
CA GLY A 313 0.45 4.81 -16.32
C GLY A 313 -0.55 4.00 -17.15
N PRO A 314 -0.57 4.12 -18.49
CA PRO A 314 -1.50 3.39 -19.36
C PRO A 314 -1.35 1.87 -19.25
N PHE A 315 -0.11 1.34 -19.23
CA PHE A 315 0.13 -0.10 -19.13
C PHE A 315 -0.25 -0.65 -17.76
N PHE A 316 0.09 0.04 -16.68
CA PHE A 316 -0.32 -0.37 -15.34
C PHE A 316 -1.85 -0.43 -15.22
N MET A 317 -2.54 0.59 -15.73
CA MET A 317 -4.00 0.67 -15.74
C MET A 317 -4.61 -0.49 -16.54
N LEU A 318 -4.03 -0.81 -17.71
CA LEU A 318 -4.47 -1.93 -18.54
C LEU A 318 -4.24 -3.29 -17.86
N PHE A 319 -3.07 -3.51 -17.27
CA PHE A 319 -2.74 -4.75 -16.56
C PHE A 319 -3.59 -4.94 -15.32
N PHE A 320 -3.82 -3.87 -14.55
CA PHE A 320 -4.75 -3.89 -13.42
C PHE A 320 -6.15 -4.33 -13.86
N ALA A 321 -6.65 -3.72 -14.93
CA ALA A 321 -7.96 -4.02 -15.47
C ALA A 321 -8.07 -5.47 -15.98
N MET A 322 -7.01 -6.01 -16.62
CA MET A 322 -6.97 -7.40 -17.05
C MET A 322 -6.92 -8.39 -15.90
N CYS A 323 -6.18 -8.08 -14.83
CA CYS A 323 -6.15 -8.91 -13.61
C CYS A 323 -7.49 -8.94 -12.88
N MET A 324 -8.21 -7.82 -12.83
CA MET A 324 -9.57 -7.77 -12.26
C MET A 324 -10.58 -8.47 -13.16
N GLY A 325 -10.47 -8.23 -14.47
CA GLY A 325 -11.24 -8.87 -15.51
C GLY A 325 -12.77 -8.74 -15.47
N ASP A 326 -13.33 -7.89 -14.59
CA ASP A 326 -14.76 -7.85 -14.30
C ASP A 326 -15.31 -6.41 -14.27
N ALA A 327 -16.33 -6.16 -15.11
CA ALA A 327 -16.94 -4.83 -15.24
C ALA A 327 -17.74 -4.41 -14.00
N GLY A 328 -18.36 -5.34 -13.29
CA GLY A 328 -19.10 -5.07 -12.06
C GLY A 328 -18.20 -4.53 -10.96
N TYR A 329 -17.03 -5.15 -10.76
CA TYR A 329 -16.04 -4.66 -9.80
C TYR A 329 -15.43 -3.32 -10.23
N GLY A 330 -15.32 -3.05 -11.54
CA GLY A 330 -14.93 -1.73 -12.05
C GLY A 330 -15.89 -0.62 -11.60
N ILE A 331 -17.21 -0.86 -11.64
CA ILE A 331 -18.22 0.08 -11.12
C ILE A 331 -18.05 0.29 -9.62
N VAL A 332 -17.85 -0.77 -8.84
CA VAL A 332 -17.66 -0.67 -7.40
C VAL A 332 -16.43 0.19 -7.07
N LEU A 333 -15.30 0.01 -7.79
CA LEU A 333 -14.12 0.84 -7.61
C LEU A 333 -14.38 2.32 -7.95
N MET A 334 -15.16 2.62 -9.00
CA MET A 334 -15.55 3.99 -9.32
C MET A 334 -16.41 4.61 -8.21
N LEU A 335 -17.33 3.83 -7.63
CA LEU A 335 -18.15 4.28 -6.49
C LEU A 335 -17.30 4.54 -5.23
N ILE A 336 -16.31 3.69 -4.95
CA ILE A 336 -15.34 3.90 -3.87
C ILE A 336 -14.54 5.19 -4.12
N ALA A 337 -14.07 5.42 -5.35
CA ALA A 337 -13.36 6.65 -5.70
C ALA A 337 -14.24 7.90 -5.52
N LEU A 338 -15.51 7.82 -5.89
CA LEU A 338 -16.49 8.89 -5.67
C LEU A 338 -16.72 9.15 -4.18
N PHE A 339 -16.86 8.11 -3.38
CA PHE A 339 -17.02 8.21 -1.93
C PHE A 339 -15.78 8.88 -1.29
N MET A 340 -14.56 8.46 -1.70
CA MET A 340 -13.32 9.07 -1.24
C MET A 340 -13.24 10.55 -1.60
N LYS A 341 -13.65 10.92 -2.81
CA LYS A 341 -13.72 12.32 -3.26
C LYS A 341 -14.67 13.15 -2.40
N LEU A 342 -15.83 12.60 -2.02
CA LEU A 342 -16.86 13.36 -1.29
C LEU A 342 -16.59 13.46 0.21
N LYS A 343 -16.10 12.39 0.85
CA LYS A 343 -15.97 12.32 2.31
C LYS A 343 -14.55 12.40 2.86
N MET A 344 -13.52 12.06 2.07
CA MET A 344 -12.14 11.94 2.55
C MET A 344 -11.23 13.04 2.01
N GLN A 345 -11.78 14.20 1.62
CA GLN A 345 -11.00 15.36 1.19
C GLN A 345 -10.08 15.83 2.33
N GLY A 346 -8.77 15.98 2.02
CA GLY A 346 -7.78 16.41 3.01
C GLY A 346 -7.00 15.28 3.70
N THR A 347 -7.44 14.03 3.54
CA THR A 347 -6.68 12.86 4.02
C THR A 347 -5.66 12.40 2.97
N SER A 348 -4.55 11.79 3.39
CA SER A 348 -3.54 11.22 2.48
C SER A 348 -4.16 10.22 1.49
N LEU A 349 -5.05 9.35 1.97
CA LEU A 349 -5.82 8.41 1.14
C LEU A 349 -6.78 9.13 0.17
N GLY A 350 -7.38 10.24 0.60
CA GLY A 350 -8.27 11.03 -0.25
C GLY A 350 -7.60 11.59 -1.50
N LYS A 351 -6.26 11.78 -1.50
CA LYS A 351 -5.51 12.22 -2.70
C LYS A 351 -5.46 11.16 -3.80
N MET A 352 -5.65 9.88 -3.45
CA MET A 352 -5.60 8.75 -4.39
C MET A 352 -6.91 8.49 -5.14
N TYR A 353 -7.99 9.23 -4.86
CA TYR A 353 -9.29 8.99 -5.50
C TYR A 353 -9.25 9.00 -7.03
N ARG A 354 -8.40 9.85 -7.62
CA ARG A 354 -8.24 9.92 -9.08
C ARG A 354 -7.63 8.65 -9.65
N LEU A 355 -6.57 8.14 -9.01
CA LEU A 355 -5.93 6.90 -9.41
C LEU A 355 -6.92 5.73 -9.37
N ILE A 356 -7.64 5.57 -8.24
CA ILE A 356 -8.65 4.51 -8.07
C ILE A 356 -9.79 4.68 -9.10
N GLY A 357 -10.20 5.92 -9.37
CA GLY A 357 -11.20 6.21 -10.39
C GLY A 357 -10.78 5.80 -11.81
N PHE A 358 -9.52 6.08 -12.19
CA PHE A 358 -8.96 5.63 -13.47
C PHE A 358 -8.84 4.12 -13.55
N LEU A 359 -8.36 3.47 -12.50
CA LEU A 359 -8.26 2.01 -12.43
C LEU A 359 -9.65 1.37 -12.54
N GLY A 360 -10.64 1.88 -11.80
CA GLY A 360 -12.03 1.40 -11.85
C GLY A 360 -12.67 1.61 -13.23
N GLY A 361 -12.45 2.78 -13.84
CA GLY A 361 -12.95 3.07 -15.19
C GLY A 361 -12.37 2.12 -16.24
N MET A 362 -11.04 1.91 -16.22
CA MET A 362 -10.43 0.96 -17.16
C MET A 362 -10.85 -0.48 -16.91
N THR A 363 -11.01 -0.88 -15.63
CA THR A 363 -11.53 -2.20 -15.27
C THR A 363 -12.95 -2.41 -15.82
N PHE A 364 -13.79 -1.38 -15.77
CA PHE A 364 -15.13 -1.44 -16.36
C PHE A 364 -15.07 -1.69 -17.87
N PHE A 365 -14.27 -0.92 -18.61
CA PHE A 365 -14.16 -1.07 -20.06
C PHE A 365 -13.55 -2.43 -20.44
N VAL A 366 -12.46 -2.83 -19.80
CA VAL A 366 -11.79 -4.12 -20.07
C VAL A 366 -12.70 -5.29 -19.66
N GLY A 367 -13.41 -5.19 -18.53
CA GLY A 367 -14.35 -6.22 -18.10
C GLY A 367 -15.52 -6.41 -19.07
N LEU A 368 -16.06 -5.32 -19.64
CA LEU A 368 -17.04 -5.40 -20.73
C LEU A 368 -16.44 -6.06 -21.98
N PHE A 369 -15.21 -5.71 -22.32
CA PHE A 369 -14.50 -6.27 -23.47
C PHE A 369 -14.20 -7.77 -23.29
N LEU A 370 -13.86 -8.20 -22.07
CA LEU A 370 -13.66 -9.60 -21.71
C LEU A 370 -14.97 -10.36 -21.48
N GLY A 371 -16.11 -9.67 -21.39
CA GLY A 371 -17.44 -10.27 -21.30
C GLY A 371 -17.80 -10.79 -19.91
N THR A 372 -17.25 -10.22 -18.83
CA THR A 372 -17.55 -10.63 -17.45
C THR A 372 -18.17 -9.50 -16.63
N PHE A 373 -19.22 -9.82 -15.86
CA PHE A 373 -19.95 -8.90 -15.00
C PHE A 373 -20.34 -9.59 -13.69
N PHE A 374 -19.74 -9.23 -12.56
CA PHE A 374 -19.87 -9.91 -11.27
C PHE A 374 -19.70 -11.43 -11.36
N GLY A 375 -18.68 -11.89 -12.09
CA GLY A 375 -18.40 -13.30 -12.28
C GLY A 375 -19.35 -14.03 -13.23
N MET A 376 -20.35 -13.35 -13.80
CA MET A 376 -21.25 -13.92 -14.82
C MET A 376 -20.73 -13.62 -16.23
N SER A 377 -20.88 -14.59 -17.15
CA SER A 377 -20.59 -14.37 -18.57
C SER A 377 -21.69 -13.54 -19.23
N ILE A 378 -21.30 -12.41 -19.83
CA ILE A 378 -22.21 -11.52 -20.58
C ILE A 378 -22.74 -12.24 -21.83
N LEU A 379 -21.97 -13.14 -22.43
CA LEU A 379 -22.35 -13.88 -23.64
C LEU A 379 -23.49 -14.88 -23.38
N GLU A 380 -23.51 -15.51 -22.21
CA GLU A 380 -24.50 -16.53 -21.85
C GLU A 380 -25.78 -15.92 -21.24
N ALA A 381 -25.72 -14.68 -20.77
CA ALA A 381 -26.85 -14.04 -20.12
C ALA A 381 -27.96 -13.68 -21.13
N SER A 382 -29.20 -14.06 -20.81
CA SER A 382 -30.38 -13.83 -21.67
C SER A 382 -30.83 -12.36 -21.73
N TRP A 383 -30.43 -11.53 -20.77
CA TRP A 383 -30.79 -10.12 -20.65
C TRP A 383 -29.88 -9.16 -21.42
N THR A 384 -28.75 -9.66 -21.97
CA THR A 384 -27.74 -8.82 -22.62
C THR A 384 -28.14 -8.48 -24.08
N PRO A 385 -28.09 -7.18 -24.49
CA PRO A 385 -28.32 -6.76 -25.83
C PRO A 385 -27.27 -7.30 -26.80
N GLU A 386 -27.65 -7.57 -28.06
CA GLU A 386 -26.75 -8.10 -29.10
C GLU A 386 -25.52 -7.20 -29.38
N TRP A 387 -25.70 -5.88 -29.34
CA TRP A 387 -24.59 -4.95 -29.53
C TRP A 387 -23.52 -5.07 -28.45
N LEU A 388 -23.89 -5.45 -27.21
CA LEU A 388 -22.96 -5.65 -26.13
C LEU A 388 -22.22 -6.99 -26.26
N LYS A 389 -22.91 -8.03 -26.72
CA LYS A 389 -22.30 -9.33 -27.05
C LYS A 389 -21.27 -9.21 -28.19
N ALA A 390 -21.57 -8.36 -29.19
CA ALA A 390 -20.64 -8.08 -30.29
C ALA A 390 -19.35 -7.35 -29.84
N LEU A 391 -19.36 -6.68 -28.68
CA LEU A 391 -18.18 -6.01 -28.11
C LEU A 391 -17.25 -7.02 -27.40
N CYS A 392 -17.76 -8.17 -26.96
CA CYS A 392 -16.99 -9.16 -26.23
C CYS A 392 -16.03 -9.91 -27.16
N VAL A 393 -14.74 -9.94 -26.80
CA VAL A 393 -13.66 -10.55 -27.59
C VAL A 393 -13.85 -12.06 -27.81
N ASP A 394 -14.36 -12.75 -26.81
CA ASP A 394 -14.64 -14.20 -26.91
C ASP A 394 -15.70 -14.52 -27.98
N GLY A 395 -16.57 -13.57 -28.34
CA GLY A 395 -17.54 -13.69 -29.41
C GLY A 395 -16.96 -13.51 -30.83
N TRP A 396 -15.74 -12.99 -30.97
CA TRP A 396 -15.13 -12.74 -32.30
C TRP A 396 -14.51 -13.97 -32.93
N PHE A 397 -14.19 -14.98 -32.13
CA PHE A 397 -13.51 -16.19 -32.59
C PHE A 397 -14.37 -17.43 -32.35
N PRO A 398 -14.36 -18.40 -33.30
CA PRO A 398 -15.02 -19.68 -33.10
C PRO A 398 -14.48 -20.35 -31.83
N ASP A 399 -15.36 -20.79 -30.94
CA ASP A 399 -15.04 -21.43 -29.65
C ASP A 399 -14.21 -20.58 -28.69
N GLY A 400 -14.07 -19.23 -28.88
CA GLY A 400 -13.30 -18.34 -28.01
C GLY A 400 -11.80 -18.74 -27.90
N LYS A 401 -11.24 -19.37 -28.95
CA LYS A 401 -9.86 -19.86 -28.95
C LYS A 401 -9.09 -19.43 -30.19
N ILE A 402 -7.83 -19.09 -30.02
CA ILE A 402 -6.83 -18.86 -31.07
C ILE A 402 -5.74 -19.92 -30.96
N ALA A 403 -5.54 -20.72 -32.01
CA ALA A 403 -4.55 -21.82 -32.04
C ALA A 403 -4.65 -22.78 -30.83
N GLY A 404 -5.86 -23.02 -30.30
CA GLY A 404 -6.12 -23.89 -29.16
C GLY A 404 -6.00 -23.23 -27.78
N PHE A 405 -5.59 -21.96 -27.70
CA PHE A 405 -5.46 -21.20 -26.46
C PHE A 405 -6.63 -20.19 -26.32
N PRO A 406 -7.08 -19.90 -25.07
CA PRO A 406 -8.08 -18.87 -24.83
C PRO A 406 -7.66 -17.50 -25.39
N VAL A 407 -8.57 -16.79 -26.04
CA VAL A 407 -8.28 -15.47 -26.67
C VAL A 407 -7.72 -14.48 -25.64
N GLN A 408 -8.24 -14.47 -24.42
CA GLN A 408 -7.80 -13.61 -23.34
C GLN A 408 -6.33 -13.86 -22.95
N MET A 409 -5.87 -15.12 -22.96
CA MET A 409 -4.48 -15.49 -22.70
C MET A 409 -3.56 -14.98 -23.83
N VAL A 410 -3.95 -15.19 -25.08
CA VAL A 410 -3.19 -14.71 -26.24
C VAL A 410 -3.09 -13.19 -26.23
N LEU A 411 -4.18 -12.49 -25.88
CA LEU A 411 -4.21 -11.04 -25.74
C LEU A 411 -3.25 -10.56 -24.64
N ALA A 412 -3.25 -11.23 -23.48
CA ALA A 412 -2.34 -10.87 -22.37
C ALA A 412 -0.86 -10.99 -22.78
N VAL A 413 -0.51 -12.08 -23.47
CA VAL A 413 0.85 -12.28 -23.98
C VAL A 413 1.20 -11.27 -25.07
N ALA A 414 0.28 -10.97 -25.99
CA ALA A 414 0.51 -9.98 -27.05
C ALA A 414 0.77 -8.59 -26.51
N ILE A 415 -0.03 -8.15 -25.53
CA ILE A 415 0.17 -6.85 -24.84
C ILE A 415 1.50 -6.88 -24.07
N GLY A 416 1.85 -7.99 -23.43
CA GLY A 416 3.13 -8.16 -22.73
C GLY A 416 4.33 -8.03 -23.68
N VAL A 417 4.28 -8.69 -24.83
CA VAL A 417 5.31 -8.58 -25.86
C VAL A 417 5.45 -7.14 -26.36
N LEU A 418 4.34 -6.46 -26.61
CA LEU A 418 4.32 -5.03 -27.00
C LEU A 418 4.96 -4.15 -25.91
N HIS A 419 4.68 -4.41 -24.66
CA HIS A 419 5.24 -3.68 -23.53
C HIS A 419 6.77 -3.86 -23.41
N ILE A 420 7.27 -5.09 -23.59
CA ILE A 420 8.71 -5.39 -23.61
C ILE A 420 9.39 -4.74 -24.83
N CYS A 421 8.77 -4.81 -26.01
CA CYS A 421 9.30 -4.16 -27.21
C CYS A 421 9.46 -2.63 -26.99
N LEU A 422 8.44 -2.01 -26.39
CA LEU A 422 8.48 -0.60 -26.06
C LEU A 422 9.59 -0.28 -25.03
N ALA A 423 9.76 -1.13 -24.01
CA ALA A 423 10.83 -0.99 -23.04
C ALA A 423 12.22 -1.03 -23.72
N MET A 424 12.44 -1.98 -24.64
CA MET A 424 13.69 -2.09 -25.38
C MET A 424 13.96 -0.89 -26.30
N ILE A 425 12.94 -0.35 -26.95
CA ILE A 425 13.06 0.87 -27.77
C ILE A 425 13.47 2.05 -26.88
N ILE A 426 12.81 2.23 -25.73
CA ILE A 426 13.12 3.31 -24.79
C ILE A 426 14.56 3.17 -24.27
N LYS A 427 14.99 1.94 -23.89
CA LYS A 427 16.37 1.66 -23.49
C LYS A 427 17.37 2.10 -24.55
N THR A 428 17.12 1.71 -25.79
CA THR A 428 18.02 2.00 -26.90
C THR A 428 18.14 3.48 -27.15
N ILE A 429 17.04 4.23 -27.14
CA ILE A 429 17.03 5.68 -27.30
C ILE A 429 17.73 6.36 -26.11
N ASN A 430 17.43 5.95 -24.88
CA ASN A 430 18.00 6.53 -23.66
C ASN A 430 19.52 6.30 -23.61
N TYR A 431 19.96 5.07 -23.85
CA TYR A 431 21.39 4.71 -23.85
C TYR A 431 22.15 5.43 -24.97
N THR A 432 21.53 5.60 -26.14
CA THR A 432 22.15 6.36 -27.24
C THR A 432 22.36 7.82 -26.87
N LYS A 433 21.41 8.43 -26.15
CA LYS A 433 21.56 9.81 -25.66
C LYS A 433 22.63 9.93 -24.56
N ARG A 434 22.69 8.94 -23.66
CA ARG A 434 23.61 8.97 -22.50
C ARG A 434 25.05 8.63 -22.86
N PHE A 435 25.26 7.62 -23.70
CA PHE A 435 26.59 7.03 -23.95
C PHE A 435 27.10 7.25 -25.39
N GLY A 436 26.23 7.75 -26.27
CA GLY A 436 26.55 7.94 -27.69
C GLY A 436 26.32 6.67 -28.52
N PHE A 437 26.12 6.85 -29.84
CA PHE A 437 25.75 5.77 -30.76
C PHE A 437 26.83 4.66 -30.82
N SER A 438 28.12 5.04 -30.85
CA SER A 438 29.24 4.10 -30.97
C SER A 438 29.28 3.03 -29.87
N LYS A 439 28.86 3.38 -28.64
CA LYS A 439 28.86 2.45 -27.49
C LYS A 439 27.58 1.63 -27.36
N THR A 440 26.55 1.98 -28.12
CA THR A 440 25.21 1.37 -28.01
C THR A 440 24.81 0.52 -29.21
N VAL A 441 25.74 0.24 -30.14
CA VAL A 441 25.49 -0.56 -31.35
C VAL A 441 24.92 -1.95 -31.01
N SER A 442 25.44 -2.61 -29.99
CA SER A 442 24.93 -3.90 -29.51
C SER A 442 23.46 -3.81 -29.05
N THR A 443 23.09 -2.74 -28.34
CA THR A 443 21.71 -2.51 -27.89
C THR A 443 20.78 -2.30 -29.09
N TRP A 444 21.22 -1.58 -30.12
CA TRP A 444 20.51 -1.46 -31.39
C TRP A 444 20.35 -2.80 -32.10
N GLY A 445 21.40 -3.64 -32.08
CA GLY A 445 21.35 -5.00 -32.61
C GLY A 445 20.26 -5.84 -31.97
N TRP A 446 20.14 -5.81 -30.64
CA TRP A 446 19.09 -6.53 -29.91
C TRP A 446 17.69 -5.99 -30.19
N THR A 447 17.52 -4.68 -30.19
CA THR A 447 16.23 -4.05 -30.46
C THR A 447 15.76 -4.34 -31.89
N THR A 448 16.64 -4.23 -32.90
CA THR A 448 16.30 -4.55 -34.29
C THR A 448 15.99 -6.02 -34.49
N LEU A 449 16.71 -6.94 -33.82
CA LEU A 449 16.45 -8.36 -33.91
C LEU A 449 15.06 -8.72 -33.35
N ILE A 450 14.73 -8.24 -32.17
CA ILE A 450 13.50 -8.65 -31.47
C ILE A 450 12.29 -7.87 -32.04
N VAL A 451 12.34 -6.55 -32.05
CA VAL A 451 11.22 -5.73 -32.53
C VAL A 451 11.03 -5.91 -34.04
N GLY A 452 12.14 -5.85 -34.81
CA GLY A 452 12.11 -6.08 -36.24
C GLY A 452 11.63 -7.50 -36.58
N GLY A 453 12.10 -8.51 -35.86
CA GLY A 453 11.67 -9.90 -36.00
C GLY A 453 10.16 -10.06 -35.80
N ILE A 454 9.60 -9.50 -34.72
CA ILE A 454 8.16 -9.54 -34.45
C ILE A 454 7.35 -8.85 -35.56
N ILE A 455 7.80 -7.68 -36.03
CA ILE A 455 7.15 -6.96 -37.12
C ILE A 455 7.16 -7.77 -38.41
N VAL A 456 8.30 -8.38 -38.76
CA VAL A 456 8.41 -9.18 -39.99
C VAL A 456 7.55 -10.44 -39.91
N ILE A 457 7.49 -11.10 -38.73
CA ILE A 457 6.61 -12.27 -38.51
C ILE A 457 5.13 -11.83 -38.65
N ALA A 458 4.73 -10.71 -38.06
CA ALA A 458 3.39 -10.20 -38.17
C ALA A 458 2.99 -9.88 -39.62
N LEU A 459 3.90 -9.25 -40.39
CA LEU A 459 3.70 -8.98 -41.81
C LEU A 459 3.66 -10.25 -42.68
N GLY A 460 4.39 -11.29 -42.29
CA GLY A 460 4.32 -12.60 -42.92
C GLY A 460 2.99 -13.31 -42.69
N MET A 461 2.45 -13.21 -41.48
CA MET A 461 1.14 -13.80 -41.14
C MET A 461 -0.04 -13.11 -41.84
N THR A 462 0.09 -11.83 -42.19
CA THR A 462 -0.93 -11.07 -42.92
C THR A 462 -0.82 -11.20 -44.45
N GLU A 463 0.07 -12.08 -44.96
CA GLU A 463 0.33 -12.32 -46.39
C GLU A 463 0.71 -11.05 -47.19
N VAL A 464 1.07 -9.95 -46.50
CA VAL A 464 1.53 -8.72 -47.15
C VAL A 464 2.90 -8.91 -47.84
N LEU A 465 3.74 -9.80 -47.27
CA LEU A 465 5.05 -10.15 -47.83
C LEU A 465 4.96 -11.48 -48.59
N SER A 466 5.51 -11.52 -49.82
CA SER A 466 5.68 -12.79 -50.54
C SER A 466 6.64 -13.71 -49.76
N GLU A 467 6.45 -15.04 -49.83
CA GLU A 467 7.28 -16.01 -49.11
C GLU A 467 8.79 -15.86 -49.36
N VAL A 468 9.16 -15.47 -50.56
CA VAL A 468 10.55 -15.24 -50.96
C VAL A 468 11.10 -13.96 -50.29
N ALA A 469 10.33 -12.88 -50.31
CA ALA A 469 10.68 -11.62 -49.63
C ALA A 469 10.80 -11.83 -48.11
N PHE A 470 9.86 -12.54 -47.48
CA PHE A 470 9.86 -12.89 -46.08
C PHE A 470 11.16 -13.60 -45.64
N LYS A 471 11.58 -14.64 -46.40
CA LYS A 471 12.83 -15.36 -46.10
C LYS A 471 14.06 -14.45 -46.19
N TRP A 472 14.17 -13.65 -47.24
CA TRP A 472 15.32 -12.76 -47.42
C TRP A 472 15.38 -11.63 -46.38
N VAL A 473 14.22 -11.06 -45.99
CA VAL A 473 14.17 -10.03 -44.96
C VAL A 473 14.56 -10.57 -43.59
N ILE A 474 14.12 -11.78 -43.22
CA ILE A 474 14.54 -12.43 -41.96
C ILE A 474 16.05 -12.71 -41.96
N ILE A 475 16.60 -13.24 -43.06
CA ILE A 475 18.04 -13.53 -43.15
C ILE A 475 18.86 -12.25 -43.05
N ALA A 476 18.45 -11.17 -43.76
CA ALA A 476 19.14 -9.89 -43.71
C ALA A 476 19.08 -9.29 -42.29
N LEU A 477 17.90 -9.30 -41.66
CA LEU A 477 17.71 -8.81 -40.29
C LEU A 477 18.59 -9.57 -39.29
N ALA A 478 18.60 -10.92 -39.39
CA ALA A 478 19.41 -11.76 -38.52
C ALA A 478 20.93 -11.53 -38.76
N ALA A 479 21.38 -11.35 -40.00
CA ALA A 479 22.77 -11.09 -40.32
C ALA A 479 23.24 -9.73 -39.77
N VAL A 480 22.49 -8.67 -40.01
CA VAL A 480 22.82 -7.33 -39.54
C VAL A 480 22.83 -7.26 -38.00
N SER A 481 21.81 -7.82 -37.36
CA SER A 481 21.70 -7.86 -35.91
C SER A 481 22.81 -8.70 -35.26
N SER A 482 23.12 -9.88 -35.83
CA SER A 482 24.23 -10.73 -35.37
C SER A 482 25.58 -10.01 -35.44
N LEU A 483 25.82 -9.30 -36.55
CA LEU A 483 27.05 -8.52 -36.70
C LEU A 483 27.13 -7.43 -35.59
N ALA A 484 26.04 -6.73 -35.34
CA ALA A 484 25.99 -5.70 -34.29
C ALA A 484 26.21 -6.29 -32.87
N ILE A 485 25.65 -7.47 -32.58
CA ILE A 485 25.71 -8.12 -31.26
C ILE A 485 27.10 -8.75 -31.02
N PHE A 486 27.65 -9.47 -32.01
CA PHE A 486 28.89 -10.26 -31.81
C PHE A 486 30.15 -9.43 -32.05
N VAL A 487 30.16 -8.52 -33.03
CA VAL A 487 31.37 -7.76 -33.39
C VAL A 487 31.46 -6.45 -32.59
N PHE A 488 30.34 -5.75 -32.42
CA PHE A 488 30.30 -4.42 -31.79
C PHE A 488 29.79 -4.44 -30.35
N ASN A 489 29.92 -5.55 -29.63
CA ASN A 489 29.44 -5.66 -28.25
C ASN A 489 30.13 -4.67 -27.32
N THR A 490 31.47 -4.63 -27.35
CA THR A 490 32.26 -3.66 -26.58
C THR A 490 33.31 -3.03 -27.50
N PRO A 491 33.17 -1.74 -27.83
CA PRO A 491 34.16 -1.06 -28.67
C PRO A 491 35.56 -1.05 -28.03
N GLY A 492 36.59 -1.48 -28.76
CA GLY A 492 37.98 -1.48 -28.30
C GLY A 492 38.50 -2.79 -27.70
N ARG A 493 37.66 -3.85 -27.57
CA ARG A 493 38.08 -5.21 -27.18
C ARG A 493 38.42 -6.08 -28.38
N ASN A 494 39.23 -7.12 -28.12
CA ASN A 494 39.54 -8.11 -29.15
C ASN A 494 38.25 -8.78 -29.69
N PRO A 495 38.12 -8.95 -31.05
CA PRO A 495 36.91 -9.54 -31.66
C PRO A 495 36.52 -10.92 -31.10
N LEU A 496 37.51 -11.80 -30.81
CA LEU A 496 37.28 -13.13 -30.26
C LEU A 496 36.63 -13.09 -28.86
N VAL A 497 37.06 -12.13 -28.02
CA VAL A 497 36.47 -11.92 -26.68
C VAL A 497 35.06 -11.36 -26.80
N ASN A 498 34.83 -10.48 -27.78
CA ASN A 498 33.49 -9.93 -28.05
C ASN A 498 32.52 -11.01 -28.53
N ILE A 499 32.95 -11.96 -29.34
CA ILE A 499 32.11 -13.09 -29.77
C ILE A 499 31.74 -13.98 -28.57
N GLY A 500 32.70 -14.26 -27.68
CA GLY A 500 32.42 -15.04 -26.46
C GLY A 500 31.42 -14.34 -25.51
N SER A 501 31.63 -13.03 -25.27
CA SER A 501 30.68 -12.26 -24.45
C SER A 501 29.33 -12.11 -25.14
N GLY A 502 29.27 -11.91 -26.44
CA GLY A 502 28.04 -11.83 -27.21
C GLY A 502 27.22 -13.14 -27.18
N LEU A 503 27.89 -14.30 -27.17
CA LEU A 503 27.21 -15.60 -27.02
C LEU A 503 26.59 -15.74 -25.62
N TRP A 504 27.30 -15.32 -24.58
CA TRP A 504 26.81 -15.31 -23.22
C TRP A 504 25.61 -14.35 -23.04
N ASP A 505 25.73 -13.16 -23.61
CA ASP A 505 24.64 -12.16 -23.61
C ASP A 505 23.42 -12.65 -24.38
N THR A 506 23.62 -13.43 -25.47
CA THR A 506 22.53 -14.05 -26.22
C THR A 506 21.80 -15.08 -25.39
N TYR A 507 22.52 -15.95 -24.70
CA TYR A 507 21.88 -16.91 -23.78
C TYR A 507 21.06 -16.22 -22.70
N ASN A 508 21.63 -15.22 -22.03
CA ASN A 508 20.94 -14.48 -20.96
C ASN A 508 19.72 -13.72 -21.49
N MET A 509 19.83 -13.13 -22.70
CA MET A 509 18.73 -12.37 -23.29
C MET A 509 17.56 -13.26 -23.70
N VAL A 510 17.84 -14.41 -24.35
CA VAL A 510 16.80 -15.36 -24.77
C VAL A 510 16.09 -15.97 -23.55
N THR A 511 16.85 -16.45 -22.56
CA THR A 511 16.27 -17.03 -21.35
C THR A 511 15.52 -16.00 -20.51
N GLY A 512 16.05 -14.79 -20.39
CA GLY A 512 15.40 -13.68 -19.72
C GLY A 512 14.10 -13.28 -20.39
N LEU A 513 14.13 -13.07 -21.70
CA LEU A 513 12.95 -12.66 -22.48
C LEU A 513 11.84 -13.72 -22.45
N MET A 514 12.19 -15.01 -22.55
CA MET A 514 11.21 -16.09 -22.38
C MET A 514 10.54 -16.03 -21.01
N GLY A 515 11.33 -15.87 -19.93
CA GLY A 515 10.80 -15.73 -18.59
C GLY A 515 9.89 -14.50 -18.44
N ASP A 516 10.32 -13.38 -19.00
CA ASP A 516 9.58 -12.12 -18.97
C ASP A 516 8.23 -12.27 -19.71
N VAL A 517 8.21 -12.85 -20.92
CA VAL A 517 6.96 -13.08 -21.69
C VAL A 517 6.02 -14.04 -20.97
N LEU A 518 6.52 -15.14 -20.41
CA LEU A 518 5.71 -16.08 -19.64
C LEU A 518 5.09 -15.43 -18.39
N SER A 519 5.74 -14.42 -17.81
CA SER A 519 5.20 -13.71 -16.66
C SER A 519 3.89 -12.99 -16.96
N TYR A 520 3.60 -12.62 -18.21
CA TYR A 520 2.34 -11.97 -18.60
C TYR A 520 1.14 -12.91 -18.63
N ILE A 521 1.34 -14.24 -18.71
CA ILE A 521 0.26 -15.23 -18.60
C ILE A 521 -0.46 -15.10 -17.24
N ARG A 522 0.23 -14.61 -16.23
CA ARG A 522 -0.33 -14.37 -14.88
C ARG A 522 -1.51 -13.39 -14.91
N LEU A 523 -1.50 -12.39 -15.80
CA LEU A 523 -2.63 -11.43 -15.94
C LEU A 523 -3.92 -12.18 -16.26
N TYR A 524 -3.85 -13.08 -17.23
CA TYR A 524 -4.97 -13.94 -17.60
C TYR A 524 -5.38 -14.89 -16.47
N ALA A 525 -4.41 -15.57 -15.85
CA ALA A 525 -4.70 -16.54 -14.79
C ALA A 525 -5.42 -15.89 -13.59
N LEU A 526 -5.04 -14.67 -13.22
CA LEU A 526 -5.68 -13.94 -12.11
C LEU A 526 -7.07 -13.46 -12.46
N GLY A 527 -7.26 -12.91 -13.68
CA GLY A 527 -8.58 -12.51 -14.16
C GLY A 527 -9.54 -13.70 -14.21
N LEU A 528 -9.07 -14.84 -14.72
CA LEU A 528 -9.84 -16.08 -14.75
C LEU A 528 -10.21 -16.56 -13.32
N ALA A 529 -9.23 -16.57 -12.39
CA ALA A 529 -9.47 -16.99 -11.02
C ALA A 529 -10.50 -16.11 -10.30
N GLY A 530 -10.42 -14.79 -10.48
CA GLY A 530 -11.39 -13.83 -9.94
C GLY A 530 -12.79 -14.04 -10.50
N GLY A 531 -12.90 -14.24 -11.83
CA GLY A 531 -14.17 -14.54 -12.50
C GLY A 531 -14.79 -15.87 -12.02
N MET A 532 -13.98 -16.93 -11.94
CA MET A 532 -14.44 -18.24 -11.45
C MET A 532 -14.91 -18.18 -9.99
N LEU A 533 -14.18 -17.46 -9.13
CA LEU A 533 -14.57 -17.30 -7.72
C LEU A 533 -15.88 -16.52 -7.59
N GLY A 534 -16.06 -15.45 -8.37
CA GLY A 534 -17.32 -14.70 -8.44
C GLY A 534 -18.49 -15.57 -8.88
N ASN A 535 -18.29 -16.37 -9.92
CA ASN A 535 -19.31 -17.32 -10.42
C ASN A 535 -19.65 -18.39 -9.38
N ALA A 536 -18.68 -18.93 -8.66
CA ALA A 536 -18.91 -19.90 -7.59
C ALA A 536 -19.85 -19.33 -6.48
N PHE A 537 -19.64 -18.07 -6.07
CA PHE A 537 -20.55 -17.42 -5.12
C PHE A 537 -21.94 -17.20 -5.69
N ASN A 538 -22.06 -16.88 -6.98
CA ASN A 538 -23.35 -16.77 -7.66
C ASN A 538 -24.10 -18.10 -7.68
N ILE A 539 -23.43 -19.20 -7.98
CA ILE A 539 -24.01 -20.55 -7.95
C ILE A 539 -24.44 -20.92 -6.55
N MET A 540 -23.63 -20.66 -5.52
CA MET A 540 -24.00 -20.91 -4.12
C MET A 540 -25.24 -20.10 -3.71
N GLY A 541 -25.32 -18.84 -4.13
CA GLY A 541 -26.47 -17.99 -3.89
C GLY A 541 -27.74 -18.53 -4.55
N ALA A 542 -27.64 -19.00 -5.80
CA ALA A 542 -28.76 -19.64 -6.52
C ALA A 542 -29.23 -20.93 -5.84
N MET A 543 -28.30 -21.81 -5.41
CA MET A 543 -28.65 -23.05 -4.71
C MET A 543 -29.45 -22.82 -3.42
N ILE A 544 -29.19 -21.71 -2.71
CA ILE A 544 -29.93 -21.37 -1.48
C ILE A 544 -31.34 -20.90 -1.80
N LEU A 545 -31.55 -20.24 -2.92
CA LEU A 545 -32.90 -19.82 -3.36
C LEU A 545 -33.82 -21.02 -3.64
N ASP A 546 -33.27 -22.19 -4.03
CA ASP A 546 -34.01 -23.41 -4.29
C ASP A 546 -34.52 -24.12 -3.00
N ILE A 547 -34.06 -23.69 -1.81
CA ILE A 547 -34.52 -24.25 -0.53
C ILE A 547 -35.95 -23.76 -0.26
N PRO A 548 -36.91 -24.64 0.03
CA PRO A 548 -38.33 -24.27 0.16
C PRO A 548 -38.70 -23.64 1.53
N VAL A 549 -37.98 -22.55 1.92
CA VAL A 549 -38.26 -21.78 3.14
C VAL A 549 -38.46 -20.32 2.75
N PRO A 550 -39.69 -19.87 2.49
CA PRO A 550 -39.96 -18.54 1.97
C PRO A 550 -39.51 -17.43 2.95
N GLY A 551 -38.71 -16.47 2.45
CA GLY A 551 -38.20 -15.32 3.20
C GLY A 551 -36.80 -15.51 3.80
N VAL A 552 -36.52 -16.64 4.40
CA VAL A 552 -35.21 -16.93 5.02
C VAL A 552 -34.14 -17.22 3.97
N ASN A 553 -34.50 -17.93 2.89
CA ASN A 553 -33.61 -18.23 1.76
C ASN A 553 -33.10 -16.95 1.08
N TRP A 554 -33.93 -15.92 0.91
CA TRP A 554 -33.52 -14.62 0.33
C TRP A 554 -32.50 -13.90 1.22
N VAL A 555 -32.69 -13.92 2.53
CA VAL A 555 -31.75 -13.28 3.48
C VAL A 555 -30.39 -13.97 3.41
N PHE A 556 -30.35 -15.29 3.46
CA PHE A 556 -29.09 -16.05 3.37
C PHE A 556 -28.42 -15.88 2.00
N CYS A 557 -29.17 -15.88 0.92
CA CYS A 557 -28.65 -15.61 -0.42
C CYS A 557 -27.96 -14.23 -0.50
N ILE A 558 -28.62 -13.17 -0.03
CA ILE A 558 -28.06 -11.81 -0.02
C ILE A 558 -26.79 -11.75 0.83
N VAL A 559 -26.79 -12.37 2.01
CA VAL A 559 -25.62 -12.38 2.89
C VAL A 559 -24.42 -13.07 2.20
N ILE A 560 -24.65 -14.22 1.57
CA ILE A 560 -23.58 -14.96 0.88
C ILE A 560 -23.07 -14.21 -0.34
N LEU A 561 -23.95 -13.60 -1.13
CA LEU A 561 -23.55 -12.81 -2.28
C LEU A 561 -22.74 -11.59 -1.86
N ILE A 562 -23.21 -10.82 -0.87
CA ILE A 562 -22.46 -9.65 -0.37
C ILE A 562 -21.10 -10.09 0.17
N PHE A 563 -21.07 -11.09 1.06
CA PHE A 563 -19.82 -11.60 1.62
C PHE A 563 -18.87 -12.11 0.55
N GLY A 564 -19.37 -12.93 -0.38
CA GLY A 564 -18.58 -13.52 -1.45
C GLY A 564 -18.00 -12.48 -2.40
N HIS A 565 -18.82 -11.52 -2.87
CA HIS A 565 -18.34 -10.48 -3.77
C HIS A 565 -17.41 -9.48 -3.09
N VAL A 566 -17.63 -9.14 -1.81
CA VAL A 566 -16.69 -8.29 -1.05
C VAL A 566 -15.35 -8.98 -0.87
N LEU A 567 -15.37 -10.27 -0.52
CA LEU A 567 -14.15 -11.07 -0.37
C LEU A 567 -13.41 -11.18 -1.72
N ASN A 568 -14.14 -11.51 -2.80
CA ASN A 568 -13.56 -11.62 -4.14
C ASN A 568 -12.99 -10.27 -4.62
N LEU A 569 -13.70 -9.16 -4.41
CA LEU A 569 -13.22 -7.83 -4.73
C LEU A 569 -11.91 -7.51 -3.99
N ALA A 570 -11.84 -7.81 -2.68
CA ALA A 570 -10.65 -7.54 -1.88
C ALA A 570 -9.44 -8.36 -2.36
N MET A 571 -9.62 -9.67 -2.62
CA MET A 571 -8.57 -10.56 -3.10
C MET A 571 -8.12 -10.20 -4.52
N SER A 572 -9.08 -9.94 -5.42
CA SER A 572 -8.80 -9.54 -6.81
C SER A 572 -8.13 -8.18 -6.88
N CYS A 573 -8.55 -7.20 -6.06
CA CYS A 573 -7.95 -5.86 -6.01
C CYS A 573 -6.49 -5.92 -5.52
N LEU A 574 -6.22 -6.71 -4.48
CA LEU A 574 -4.85 -6.93 -3.99
C LEU A 574 -3.98 -7.57 -5.08
N GLY A 575 -4.47 -8.64 -5.71
CA GLY A 575 -3.76 -9.31 -6.81
C GLY A 575 -3.54 -8.39 -8.01
N ALA A 576 -4.58 -7.66 -8.42
CA ALA A 576 -4.53 -6.72 -9.54
C ALA A 576 -3.62 -5.50 -9.28
N PHE A 577 -3.31 -5.17 -8.03
CA PHE A 577 -2.33 -4.15 -7.69
C PHE A 577 -0.90 -4.70 -7.68
N VAL A 578 -0.66 -5.79 -6.95
CA VAL A 578 0.68 -6.34 -6.72
C VAL A 578 1.31 -6.91 -7.99
N HIS A 579 0.55 -7.65 -8.80
CA HIS A 579 1.11 -8.34 -9.95
C HIS A 579 1.46 -7.40 -11.13
N PRO A 580 0.66 -6.40 -11.51
CA PRO A 580 1.09 -5.36 -12.44
C PRO A 580 2.28 -4.54 -11.95
N LEU A 581 2.38 -4.23 -10.65
CA LEU A 581 3.58 -3.59 -10.09
C LEU A 581 4.82 -4.44 -10.34
N ARG A 582 4.73 -5.75 -10.10
CA ARG A 582 5.85 -6.65 -10.36
C ARG A 582 6.23 -6.65 -11.84
N LEU A 583 5.26 -6.75 -12.78
CA LEU A 583 5.52 -6.70 -14.21
C LEU A 583 6.21 -5.39 -14.62
N THR A 584 5.83 -4.28 -13.98
CA THR A 584 6.45 -2.98 -14.22
C THR A 584 7.87 -2.92 -13.63
N PHE A 585 8.05 -3.31 -12.38
CA PHE A 585 9.32 -3.14 -11.66
C PHE A 585 10.39 -4.17 -12.05
N VAL A 586 9.99 -5.39 -12.34
CA VAL A 586 10.94 -6.46 -12.68
C VAL A 586 11.12 -6.58 -14.19
N GLU A 587 10.05 -6.72 -14.94
CA GLU A 587 10.13 -7.00 -16.37
C GLU A 587 10.36 -5.70 -17.19
N TYR A 588 9.58 -4.63 -16.95
CA TYR A 588 9.70 -3.42 -17.75
C TYR A 588 10.95 -2.60 -17.39
N PHE A 589 11.21 -2.32 -16.09
CA PHE A 589 12.36 -1.49 -15.70
C PHE A 589 13.69 -2.18 -16.03
N LYS A 590 13.80 -3.49 -15.85
CA LYS A 590 14.96 -4.26 -16.30
C LYS A 590 15.20 -4.10 -17.80
N ASN A 591 14.15 -4.26 -18.62
CA ASN A 591 14.26 -4.19 -20.08
C ASN A 591 14.36 -2.75 -20.61
N SER A 592 13.93 -1.73 -19.86
CA SER A 592 14.12 -0.31 -20.19
C SER A 592 15.44 0.26 -19.68
N GLY A 593 16.18 -0.48 -18.85
CA GLY A 593 17.45 -0.02 -18.27
C GLY A 593 17.27 1.10 -17.26
N TYR A 594 16.14 1.12 -16.55
CA TYR A 594 15.83 2.12 -15.53
C TYR A 594 16.57 1.82 -14.22
N GLU A 595 17.32 2.80 -13.70
CA GLU A 595 18.15 2.62 -12.50
C GLU A 595 17.38 2.96 -11.21
N GLY A 596 16.58 4.00 -11.20
CA GLY A 596 15.72 4.38 -10.08
C GLY A 596 16.47 4.84 -8.81
N THR A 597 17.68 5.38 -8.96
CA THR A 597 18.54 5.80 -7.85
C THR A 597 18.55 7.32 -7.63
N GLY A 598 17.70 8.07 -8.36
CA GLY A 598 17.60 9.52 -8.25
C GLY A 598 17.02 9.99 -6.91
N LEU A 599 17.43 11.16 -6.46
CA LEU A 599 16.92 11.81 -5.26
C LEU A 599 15.66 12.59 -5.59
N LYS A 600 14.63 12.47 -4.76
CA LYS A 600 13.39 13.23 -4.94
C LYS A 600 13.60 14.68 -4.52
N TYR A 601 13.22 15.64 -5.36
CA TYR A 601 13.22 17.06 -5.03
C TYR A 601 12.34 17.35 -3.80
N ASN A 602 12.96 17.92 -2.77
CA ASN A 602 12.35 18.22 -1.48
C ASN A 602 12.84 19.58 -0.98
N PRO A 603 12.28 20.69 -1.48
CA PRO A 603 12.75 22.02 -1.15
C PRO A 603 12.60 22.31 0.35
N LEU A 604 13.51 23.15 0.87
CA LEU A 604 13.46 23.63 2.24
C LEU A 604 12.29 24.59 2.38
N THR A 605 11.24 24.18 3.10
CA THR A 605 9.99 24.97 3.27
C THR A 605 9.55 25.02 4.72
N LYS A 606 8.95 26.15 5.16
CA LYS A 606 8.33 26.26 6.50
C LYS A 606 7.02 25.46 6.63
N THR A 607 6.33 25.26 5.53
CA THR A 607 5.05 24.52 5.49
C THR A 607 5.14 23.37 4.53
N LYS A 608 5.02 22.17 5.04
CA LYS A 608 4.90 20.94 4.24
C LYS A 608 3.47 20.43 4.16
#